data_8ac0c5ee3e1fc038798d716f8a9a152f
#
_entry.id   8ac0c5ee3e1fc038798d716f8a9a152f
#
_cell.length_a   1.000
_cell.length_b   1.000
_cell.length_c   1.000
_cell.angle_alpha   90.00
_cell.angle_beta   90.00
_cell.angle_gamma   90.00
#
_symmetry.space_group_name_H-M   'P 1'
#
loop_
_entity.id
_entity.type
_entity.pdbx_description
1 polymer ?
#
loop_
_entity_poly.entity_id
_entity_poly.type
_entity_poly.pdbx_seq_one_letter_code
_entity_poly.pdbx_strand_id
1 'polypeptide(L)'
;MTSSTTTGTILFAHGSRDPQWREPFENILKKMQTLSTAPTSLAFLEYTTPTLEQAIDDMVSAGVKQITVVPVFLAVGSHVRKDLPNLLAAARLKHPDLTLQASAAIGEQHAIQEAIATFALAAR
;
A
#
# COMPACT_ATOMS: atom_id res chain seq x y z
N MET A 1 -8.61 25.76 6.49
CA MET A 1 -8.44 25.17 6.25
C MET A 1 -8.12 24.43 5.97
N THR A 2 -7.98 24.20 5.85
CA THR A 2 -7.64 23.46 5.54
C THR A 2 -7.30 22.69 5.07
N SER A 3 -6.66 22.72 5.15
CA SER A 3 -6.21 21.90 4.56
C SER A 3 -6.80 20.86 4.15
N SER A 4 -7.26 20.84 3.91
CA SER A 4 -7.93 19.84 3.53
C SER A 4 -7.42 19.03 2.51
N THR A 5 -6.21 18.97 2.37
CA THR A 5 -5.67 18.04 1.44
C THR A 5 -5.86 16.69 2.01
N THR A 6 -6.67 15.93 1.35
CA THR A 6 -6.90 14.58 1.80
C THR A 6 -5.85 13.69 1.18
N THR A 7 -5.00 13.18 2.04
CA THR A 7 -3.93 12.28 1.65
C THR A 7 -4.28 10.87 2.10
N GLY A 8 -4.19 9.91 1.18
CA GLY A 8 -4.47 8.51 1.49
C GLY A 8 -3.24 7.65 1.31
N THR A 9 -3.22 6.53 2.01
CA THR A 9 -2.15 5.54 1.91
C THR A 9 -2.75 4.18 1.60
N ILE A 10 -2.20 3.52 0.59
CA ILE A 10 -2.60 2.16 0.23
C ILE A 10 -1.42 1.24 0.47
N LEU A 11 -1.62 0.22 1.29
CA LEU A 11 -0.66 -0.87 1.43
C LEU A 11 -0.91 -1.84 0.28
N PHE A 12 0.10 -2.07 -0.53
CA PHE A 12 -0.01 -2.91 -1.72
C PHE A 12 0.80 -4.18 -1.53
N ALA A 13 0.14 -5.33 -1.53
CA ALA A 13 0.76 -6.62 -1.28
C ALA A 13 0.48 -7.57 -2.44
N HIS A 14 1.17 -8.72 -2.43
CA HIS A 14 1.08 -9.66 -3.54
C HIS A 14 -0.32 -10.25 -3.71
N GLY A 15 -0.93 -10.69 -2.63
CA GLY A 15 -2.19 -11.41 -2.67
C GLY A 15 -1.98 -12.92 -2.57
N SER A 16 -3.02 -13.61 -2.16
CA SER A 16 -2.98 -15.06 -2.01
C SER A 16 -4.39 -15.62 -2.06
N ARG A 17 -4.51 -16.86 -2.48
CA ARG A 17 -5.78 -17.57 -2.46
C ARG A 17 -6.13 -18.06 -1.05
N ASP A 18 -5.16 -18.05 -0.13
CA ASP A 18 -5.37 -18.46 1.25
C ASP A 18 -5.96 -17.29 2.04
N PRO A 19 -7.20 -17.44 2.57
CA PRO A 19 -7.83 -16.34 3.32
C PRO A 19 -7.04 -15.92 4.55
N GLN A 20 -6.30 -16.82 5.18
CA GLN A 20 -5.54 -16.51 6.38
C GLN A 20 -4.31 -15.64 6.08
N TRP A 21 -3.82 -15.69 4.85
CA TRP A 21 -2.66 -14.90 4.45
C TRP A 21 -2.90 -13.40 4.62
N ARG A 22 -4.13 -12.96 4.50
CA ARG A 22 -4.52 -11.56 4.56
C ARG A 22 -4.46 -10.98 5.98
N GLU A 23 -4.56 -11.81 7.00
CA GLU A 23 -4.71 -11.36 8.38
C GLU A 23 -3.61 -10.42 8.88
N PRO A 24 -2.30 -10.70 8.66
CA PRO A 24 -1.26 -9.76 9.09
C PRO A 24 -1.41 -8.38 8.45
N PHE A 25 -1.85 -8.33 7.21
CA PHE A 25 -2.03 -7.05 6.51
C PHE A 25 -3.20 -6.27 7.10
N GLU A 26 -4.27 -6.95 7.48
CA GLU A 26 -5.40 -6.32 8.14
C GLU A 26 -4.99 -5.79 9.52
N ASN A 27 -4.14 -6.50 10.22
CA ASN A 27 -3.63 -6.03 11.51
C ASN A 27 -2.80 -4.77 11.37
N ILE A 28 -1.97 -4.69 10.32
CA ILE A 28 -1.20 -3.48 10.04
C ILE A 28 -2.14 -2.32 9.72
N LEU A 29 -3.16 -2.58 8.91
CA LEU A 29 -4.13 -1.55 8.55
C LEU A 29 -4.81 -0.99 9.79
N LYS A 30 -5.22 -1.85 10.72
CA LYS A 30 -5.83 -1.41 11.97
C LYS A 30 -4.90 -0.52 12.78
N LYS A 31 -3.61 -0.87 12.83
CA LYS A 31 -2.62 -0.05 13.53
C LYS A 31 -2.50 1.32 12.88
N MET A 32 -2.50 1.39 11.55
CA MET A 32 -2.47 2.65 10.83
C MET A 32 -3.67 3.51 11.20
N GLN A 33 -4.84 2.90 11.31
CA GLN A 33 -6.07 3.61 11.64
C GLN A 33 -6.08 4.15 13.07
N THR A 34 -5.29 3.55 13.98
CA THR A 34 -5.13 4.11 15.31
C THR A 34 -4.12 5.24 15.36
N LEU A 35 -3.17 5.26 14.41
CA LEU A 35 -2.11 6.27 14.36
C LEU A 35 -2.53 7.52 13.59
N SER A 36 -3.54 7.42 12.74
CA SER A 36 -3.94 8.53 11.87
C SER A 36 -5.40 8.41 11.51
N THR A 37 -6.05 9.54 11.27
CA THR A 37 -7.43 9.57 10.75
C THR A 37 -7.44 9.64 9.22
N ALA A 38 -6.28 9.74 8.59
CA ALA A 38 -6.19 9.79 7.13
C ALA A 38 -6.69 8.48 6.51
N PRO A 39 -7.27 8.52 5.31
CA PRO A 39 -7.74 7.30 4.65
C PRO A 39 -6.62 6.30 4.42
N THR A 40 -6.91 5.04 4.74
CA THR A 40 -5.97 3.94 4.54
C THR A 40 -6.71 2.76 3.93
N SER A 41 -6.01 1.95 3.14
CA SER A 41 -6.61 0.82 2.47
C SER A 41 -5.56 -0.24 2.18
N LEU A 42 -6.02 -1.45 1.92
CA LEU A 42 -5.20 -2.53 1.38
C LEU A 42 -5.52 -2.69 -0.09
N ALA A 43 -4.55 -3.10 -0.86
CA ALA A 43 -4.76 -3.51 -2.25
C ALA A 43 -3.82 -4.65 -2.57
N PHE A 44 -4.19 -5.46 -3.55
CA PHE A 44 -3.44 -6.68 -3.86
C PHE A 44 -3.17 -6.79 -5.35
N LEU A 45 -2.04 -7.41 -5.68
CA LEU A 45 -1.64 -7.58 -7.06
C LEU A 45 -2.51 -8.62 -7.76
N GLU A 46 -2.80 -9.72 -7.08
CA GLU A 46 -3.59 -10.81 -7.66
C GLU A 46 -4.27 -11.65 -6.57
N TYR A 47 -5.21 -12.47 -6.98
CA TYR A 47 -5.95 -13.45 -6.16
C TYR A 47 -6.88 -12.88 -5.09
N THR A 48 -6.71 -11.64 -4.70
CA THR A 48 -7.42 -11.03 -3.56
C THR A 48 -7.89 -9.65 -3.97
N THR A 49 -9.07 -9.25 -3.48
CA THR A 49 -9.57 -7.90 -3.70
C THR A 49 -9.49 -7.10 -2.41
N PRO A 50 -9.41 -5.76 -2.50
CA PRO A 50 -9.48 -4.99 -3.74
C PRO A 50 -8.17 -5.04 -4.53
N THR A 51 -8.29 -4.84 -5.84
CA THR A 51 -7.13 -4.59 -6.68
C THR A 51 -6.65 -3.16 -6.41
N LEU A 52 -5.44 -2.85 -6.90
CA LEU A 52 -4.92 -1.50 -6.76
C LEU A 52 -5.84 -0.48 -7.45
N GLU A 53 -6.34 -0.80 -8.63
CA GLU A 53 -7.26 0.06 -9.34
C GLU A 53 -8.52 0.35 -8.53
N GLN A 54 -9.12 -0.70 -7.95
CA GLN A 54 -10.32 -0.54 -7.14
C GLN A 54 -10.07 0.33 -5.91
N ALA A 55 -8.94 0.11 -5.22
CA ALA A 55 -8.63 0.86 -4.02
C ALA A 55 -8.40 2.35 -4.34
N ILE A 56 -7.72 2.63 -5.46
CA ILE A 56 -7.52 4.00 -5.89
C ILE A 56 -8.85 4.66 -6.26
N ASP A 57 -9.68 3.96 -7.03
CA ASP A 57 -11.00 4.49 -7.43
C ASP A 57 -11.85 4.81 -6.21
N ASP A 58 -11.86 3.94 -5.21
CA ASP A 58 -12.64 4.15 -4.00
C ASP A 58 -12.16 5.39 -3.23
N MET A 59 -10.85 5.57 -3.12
CA MET A 59 -10.31 6.75 -2.45
C MET A 59 -10.63 8.03 -3.19
N VAL A 60 -10.49 8.03 -4.51
CA VAL A 60 -10.81 9.19 -5.32
C VAL A 60 -12.29 9.55 -5.18
N SER A 61 -13.17 8.55 -5.19
CA SER A 61 -14.61 8.75 -4.99
C SER A 61 -14.91 9.36 -3.62
N ALA A 62 -14.09 9.08 -2.63
CA ALA A 62 -14.25 9.63 -1.28
C ALA A 62 -13.60 11.01 -1.12
N GLY A 63 -13.02 11.57 -2.18
CA GLY A 63 -12.46 12.92 -2.16
C GLY A 63 -10.97 13.00 -1.90
N VAL A 64 -10.26 11.87 -1.90
CA VAL A 64 -8.82 11.86 -1.67
C VAL A 64 -8.12 12.44 -2.90
N LYS A 65 -7.18 13.37 -2.67
CA LYS A 65 -6.46 14.08 -3.72
C LYS A 65 -5.01 13.63 -3.90
N GLN A 66 -4.44 13.02 -2.87
CA GLN A 66 -3.07 12.50 -2.93
C GLN A 66 -3.06 11.09 -2.38
N ILE A 67 -2.43 10.17 -3.09
CA ILE A 67 -2.32 8.78 -2.65
C ILE A 67 -0.87 8.34 -2.75
N THR A 68 -0.38 7.72 -1.69
CA THR A 68 0.90 7.03 -1.68
C THR A 68 0.63 5.53 -1.61
N VAL A 69 1.17 4.79 -2.56
CA VAL A 69 1.11 3.34 -2.58
C VAL A 69 2.39 2.82 -1.95
N VAL A 70 2.25 2.00 -0.92
CA VAL A 70 3.40 1.45 -0.19
C VAL A 70 3.49 -0.04 -0.49
N PRO A 71 4.49 -0.46 -1.29
CA PRO A 71 4.65 -1.89 -1.60
C PRO A 71 5.14 -2.66 -0.38
N VAL A 72 4.35 -3.61 0.07
CA VAL A 72 4.65 -4.40 1.27
C VAL A 72 5.37 -5.67 0.84
N PHE A 73 6.62 -5.50 0.41
CA PHE A 73 7.50 -6.58 -0.04
C PHE A 73 8.86 -6.41 0.61
N LEU A 74 9.50 -7.52 0.97
CA LEU A 74 10.89 -7.44 1.44
C LEU A 74 11.82 -7.06 0.31
N ALA A 75 11.59 -7.63 -0.86
CA ALA A 75 12.30 -7.26 -2.07
C ALA A 75 11.30 -7.25 -3.21
N VAL A 76 11.52 -6.38 -4.18
CA VAL A 76 10.65 -6.27 -5.34
C VAL A 76 11.25 -7.12 -6.45
N GLY A 77 10.54 -8.20 -6.82
CA GLY A 77 10.95 -9.02 -7.95
C GLY A 77 10.69 -8.30 -9.27
N SER A 78 11.23 -8.86 -10.36
CA SER A 78 11.10 -8.25 -11.67
C SER A 78 9.66 -8.05 -12.11
N HIS A 79 8.77 -8.94 -11.68
CA HIS A 79 7.36 -8.88 -12.03
C HIS A 79 6.69 -7.61 -11.50
N VAL A 80 6.81 -7.38 -10.18
CA VAL A 80 6.22 -6.20 -9.55
C VAL A 80 6.93 -4.93 -10.00
N ARG A 81 8.24 -5.00 -10.18
CA ARG A 81 9.03 -3.86 -10.64
C ARG A 81 8.55 -3.35 -11.99
N LYS A 82 8.01 -4.25 -12.82
CA LYS A 82 7.48 -3.92 -14.13
C LYS A 82 6.01 -3.52 -14.05
N ASP A 83 5.22 -4.28 -13.30
CA ASP A 83 3.76 -4.11 -13.27
C ASP A 83 3.30 -2.89 -12.50
N LEU A 84 3.95 -2.57 -11.38
CA LEU A 84 3.51 -1.47 -10.54
C LEU A 84 3.56 -0.11 -11.27
N PRO A 85 4.64 0.25 -11.96
CA PRO A 85 4.64 1.51 -12.72
C PRO A 85 3.53 1.58 -13.76
N ASN A 86 3.20 0.46 -14.41
CA ASN A 86 2.13 0.42 -15.40
C ASN A 86 0.76 0.63 -14.76
N LEU A 87 0.52 0.03 -13.59
CA LEU A 87 -0.72 0.23 -12.86
C LEU A 87 -0.87 1.68 -12.42
N LEU A 88 0.20 2.31 -11.96
CA LEU A 88 0.16 3.70 -11.54
C LEU A 88 -0.07 4.63 -12.74
N ALA A 89 0.56 4.34 -13.87
CA ALA A 89 0.38 5.15 -15.08
C ALA A 89 -1.08 5.10 -15.55
N ALA A 90 -1.68 3.91 -15.55
CA ALA A 90 -3.08 3.76 -15.93
C ALA A 90 -4.00 4.53 -14.99
N ALA A 91 -3.72 4.49 -13.69
CA ALA A 91 -4.52 5.21 -12.70
C ALA A 91 -4.40 6.73 -12.88
N ARG A 92 -3.20 7.22 -13.21
CA ARG A 92 -3.00 8.65 -13.45
C ARG A 92 -3.76 9.13 -14.68
N LEU A 93 -3.86 8.30 -15.72
CA LEU A 93 -4.65 8.64 -16.90
C LEU A 93 -6.13 8.71 -16.55
N LYS A 94 -6.60 7.81 -15.72
CA LYS A 94 -8.00 7.76 -15.31
C LYS A 94 -8.37 8.91 -14.36
N HIS A 95 -7.41 9.34 -13.54
CA HIS A 95 -7.62 10.38 -12.53
C HIS A 95 -6.56 11.48 -12.68
N PRO A 96 -6.69 12.35 -13.69
CA PRO A 96 -5.63 13.31 -14.01
C PRO A 96 -5.35 14.34 -12.91
N ASP A 97 -6.32 14.57 -12.02
CA ASP A 97 -6.13 15.53 -10.92
C ASP A 97 -5.54 14.89 -9.66
N LEU A 98 -5.34 13.59 -9.68
CA LEU A 98 -4.82 12.87 -8.53
C LEU A 98 -3.29 12.92 -8.51
N THR A 99 -2.72 13.25 -7.34
CA THR A 99 -1.29 13.07 -7.12
C THR A 99 -1.09 11.66 -6.61
N LEU A 100 -0.41 10.84 -7.39
CA LEU A 100 -0.24 9.42 -7.11
C LEU A 100 1.23 9.04 -7.20
N GLN A 101 1.75 8.42 -6.16
CA GLN A 101 3.14 7.98 -6.13
C GLN A 101 3.27 6.69 -5.35
N ALA A 102 4.36 5.97 -5.58
CA ALA A 102 4.70 4.80 -4.80
C ALA A 102 5.94 5.09 -3.98
N SER A 103 5.98 4.60 -2.76
CA SER A 103 7.20 4.62 -1.96
C SER A 103 8.11 3.48 -2.40
N ALA A 104 9.32 3.44 -1.86
CA ALA A 104 10.15 2.24 -1.98
C ALA A 104 9.47 1.09 -1.24
N ALA A 105 9.80 -0.15 -1.62
CA ALA A 105 9.30 -1.32 -0.91
C ALA A 105 9.74 -1.28 0.54
N ILE A 106 8.90 -1.79 1.44
CA ILE A 106 9.20 -1.71 2.87
C ILE A 106 10.52 -2.39 3.23
N GLY A 107 10.86 -3.48 2.54
CA GLY A 107 12.11 -4.21 2.81
C GLY A 107 13.36 -3.44 2.48
N GLU A 108 13.25 -2.33 1.75
CA GLU A 108 14.38 -1.47 1.42
C GLU A 108 14.58 -0.37 2.47
N GLN A 109 13.68 -0.26 3.43
CA GLN A 109 13.76 0.77 4.46
C GLN A 109 14.63 0.31 5.62
N HIS A 110 15.58 1.14 6.01
CA HIS A 110 16.53 0.82 7.07
C HIS A 110 15.83 0.47 8.39
N ALA A 111 14.83 1.25 8.77
CA ALA A 111 14.10 1.01 10.02
C ALA A 111 13.38 -0.33 10.02
N ILE A 112 12.86 -0.75 8.87
CA ILE A 112 12.19 -2.04 8.75
C ILE A 112 13.21 -3.17 8.83
N GLN A 113 14.34 -3.02 8.15
CA GLN A 113 15.42 -4.01 8.21
C GLN A 113 15.91 -4.20 9.65
N GLU A 114 16.05 -3.10 10.39
CA GLU A 114 16.46 -3.18 11.79
C GLU A 114 15.42 -3.91 12.65
N ALA A 115 14.14 -3.63 12.42
CA ALA A 115 13.08 -4.29 13.16
C ALA A 115 13.09 -5.79 12.91
N ILE A 116 13.28 -6.20 11.67
CA ILE A 116 13.34 -7.62 11.30
C ILE A 116 14.55 -8.27 11.96
N ALA A 117 15.72 -7.62 11.89
CA ALA A 117 16.94 -8.17 12.48
C ALA A 117 16.80 -8.33 13.99
N THR A 118 16.24 -7.34 14.66
CA THR A 118 16.04 -7.37 16.10
C THR A 118 15.09 -8.51 16.49
N PHE A 119 14.00 -8.63 15.77
CA PHE A 119 13.05 -9.71 16.01
C PHE A 119 13.70 -11.07 15.79
N ALA A 120 14.43 -11.23 14.69
CA ALA A 120 15.05 -12.49 14.32
C ALA A 120 16.06 -12.96 15.37
N LEU A 121 16.85 -12.02 15.91
CA LEU A 121 17.85 -12.37 16.93
C LEU A 121 17.21 -12.67 18.29
N ALA A 122 16.06 -12.12 18.58
CA ALA A 122 15.32 -12.36 19.82
C ALA A 122 14.47 -13.63 19.76
N ALA A 123 14.16 -14.12 18.57
CA ALA A 123 13.33 -15.30 18.39
C ALA A 123 14.07 -16.54 18.84
N ARG A 124 13.44 -17.38 19.71
CA ARG A 124 14.03 -18.61 20.25
C ARG A 124 13.07 -19.75 20.07
#